data_b6a244e1b05f1bf201b53a55c052a0d2
#
_entry.id   b6a244e1b05f1bf201b53a55c052a0d2
#
_cell.length_a   1.000
_cell.length_b   1.000
_cell.length_c   1.000
_cell.angle_alpha   90.00
_cell.angle_beta   90.00
_cell.angle_gamma   90.00
#
_symmetry.space_group_name_H-M   'P 1'
#
loop_
_entity.id
_entity.type
_entity.pdbx_description
1 polymer ?
#
loop_
_entity_poly.entity_id
_entity_poly.type
_entity_poly.pdbx_seq_one_letter_code
_entity_poly.pdbx_strand_id
1 'polypeptide(L)'
;MLEVCEVGNTVSKEDYKAAIPALRVGLINAQYDLRDADFPVIIWIAGDDRLAANALVNQLNEWMDSRFADTRVFAEPTEEERLRPPLWRLWRSLPPKGRASFFVGGLMRAAAQRAAREIGEREFSTWLRHVSAMQNELVADGALILKFFLHTPAKEQKRKLKAAEKDPEAGWQVDQRDWAALDKLGPVLPIAERILRETSVPGAPWTIVESTDDRYRDLTVARTILAALNARLGVPRHSAPELADEAFEDFDAQANVLSAIDLSQELDRETYRKQLAKQQGRLRKLSIEARKRGVGTVLAFEGWDAAGKGGVIRRITGAMEAGDYRVIPVAAPTEEERRFHYLWRFWRDIPPAGKVVIFDRTWYGRVLVERLEGFAKPSEWQRAYDEINDFEDQLVERGYYVAKFWLHISPDEQLARFRAREETAYKKHKITEEDYRNREKWADYVTAVDQKILRTTAEGARWHVIPANNKQFARITTLKAINKGLARALRNA
;
A
#
# COMPACT_ATOMS: atom_id res chain seq x y z
N MET A 1 12.05 -5.95 -27.93
CA MET A 1 12.51 -4.76 -27.17
C MET A 1 13.87 -5.04 -26.52
N LEU A 2 14.06 -6.17 -25.87
CA LEU A 2 15.33 -6.54 -25.22
C LEU A 2 16.45 -6.78 -26.22
N GLU A 3 16.20 -7.45 -27.35
CA GLU A 3 17.18 -7.68 -28.42
C GLU A 3 17.85 -6.39 -28.96
N VAL A 4 17.14 -5.27 -28.92
CA VAL A 4 17.69 -3.97 -29.35
C VAL A 4 18.79 -3.46 -28.40
N CYS A 5 18.82 -3.99 -27.18
CA CYS A 5 19.83 -3.62 -26.17
C CYS A 5 21.08 -4.51 -26.23
N GLU A 6 21.12 -5.55 -27.09
CA GLU A 6 22.26 -6.43 -27.30
C GLU A 6 23.28 -5.78 -28.25
N VAL A 7 23.89 -4.69 -27.85
CA VAL A 7 24.79 -3.86 -28.68
C VAL A 7 26.25 -4.27 -28.52
N GLY A 8 26.58 -5.05 -27.49
CA GLY A 8 27.94 -5.50 -27.20
C GLY A 8 28.74 -4.42 -26.43
N ASN A 9 28.09 -3.68 -25.56
CA ASN A 9 28.74 -2.67 -24.75
C ASN A 9 29.78 -3.29 -23.81
N THR A 10 30.97 -2.70 -23.77
CA THR A 10 32.08 -3.15 -22.91
C THR A 10 32.83 -1.97 -22.33
N VAL A 11 33.43 -2.18 -21.15
CA VAL A 11 34.32 -1.20 -20.51
C VAL A 11 35.68 -1.85 -20.26
N SER A 12 36.76 -1.15 -20.63
CA SER A 12 38.10 -1.64 -20.35
C SER A 12 38.36 -1.74 -18.82
N LYS A 13 39.30 -2.61 -18.43
CA LYS A 13 39.66 -2.73 -17.01
C LYS A 13 40.31 -1.44 -16.48
N GLU A 14 41.02 -0.74 -17.34
CA GLU A 14 41.69 0.52 -17.05
C GLU A 14 40.68 1.63 -16.80
N ASP A 15 39.70 1.81 -17.73
CA ASP A 15 38.65 2.82 -17.59
C ASP A 15 37.74 2.55 -16.39
N TYR A 16 37.45 1.27 -16.13
CA TYR A 16 36.66 0.86 -14.97
C TYR A 16 37.38 1.26 -13.67
N LYS A 17 38.66 0.92 -13.53
CA LYS A 17 39.47 1.28 -12.36
C LYS A 17 39.61 2.78 -12.18
N ALA A 18 39.75 3.54 -13.26
CA ALA A 18 39.85 5.01 -13.22
C ALA A 18 38.52 5.67 -12.78
N ALA A 19 37.38 5.10 -13.15
CA ALA A 19 36.06 5.66 -12.84
C ALA A 19 35.63 5.42 -11.37
N ILE A 20 35.99 4.29 -10.77
CA ILE A 20 35.51 3.87 -9.46
C ILE A 20 35.74 4.89 -8.34
N PRO A 21 36.94 5.48 -8.13
CA PRO A 21 37.19 6.33 -6.96
C PRO A 21 36.23 7.53 -6.90
N ALA A 22 36.07 8.25 -8.01
CA ALA A 22 35.18 9.41 -8.08
C ALA A 22 33.71 9.00 -7.93
N LEU A 23 33.31 7.88 -8.55
CA LEU A 23 31.95 7.37 -8.48
C LEU A 23 31.56 6.96 -7.04
N ARG A 24 32.43 6.26 -6.31
CA ARG A 24 32.20 5.88 -4.91
C ARG A 24 32.07 7.10 -4.01
N VAL A 25 32.95 8.08 -4.14
CA VAL A 25 32.85 9.33 -3.39
C VAL A 25 31.54 10.04 -3.67
N GLY A 26 31.15 10.14 -4.95
CA GLY A 26 29.88 10.74 -5.35
C GLY A 26 28.66 10.02 -4.75
N LEU A 27 28.62 8.69 -4.82
CA LEU A 27 27.52 7.88 -4.27
C LEU A 27 27.41 8.03 -2.76
N ILE A 28 28.53 7.98 -2.03
CA ILE A 28 28.57 8.15 -0.57
C ILE A 28 28.08 9.54 -0.18
N ASN A 29 28.57 10.60 -0.86
CA ASN A 29 28.13 11.97 -0.58
C ASN A 29 26.63 12.14 -0.84
N ALA A 30 26.13 11.72 -2.00
CA ALA A 30 24.70 11.78 -2.31
C ALA A 30 23.85 10.97 -1.30
N GLN A 31 24.35 9.85 -0.81
CA GLN A 31 23.69 9.06 0.22
C GLN A 31 23.68 9.77 1.59
N TYR A 32 24.71 10.53 1.91
CA TYR A 32 24.77 11.38 3.10
C TYR A 32 23.76 12.53 3.02
N ASP A 33 23.70 13.20 1.89
CA ASP A 33 22.76 14.31 1.64
C ASP A 33 21.32 13.82 1.67
N LEU A 34 21.08 12.58 1.20
CA LEU A 34 19.76 11.94 1.25
C LEU A 34 19.20 11.82 2.67
N ARG A 35 20.02 11.68 3.72
CA ARG A 35 19.53 11.48 5.09
C ARG A 35 18.62 12.59 5.58
N ASP A 36 18.86 13.82 5.13
CA ASP A 36 18.07 14.99 5.49
C ASP A 36 16.98 15.32 4.48
N ALA A 37 16.83 14.49 3.45
CA ALA A 37 15.81 14.66 2.42
C ALA A 37 14.43 14.18 2.92
N ASP A 38 13.38 14.79 2.36
CA ASP A 38 11.99 14.48 2.68
C ASP A 38 11.35 13.44 1.72
N PHE A 39 12.18 12.68 1.01
CA PHE A 39 11.76 11.63 0.09
C PHE A 39 12.54 10.32 0.31
N PRO A 40 11.90 9.16 0.07
CA PRO A 40 12.56 7.87 0.03
C PRO A 40 13.12 7.59 -1.37
N VAL A 41 14.10 6.66 -1.45
CA VAL A 41 14.65 6.18 -2.73
C VAL A 41 14.45 4.68 -2.85
N ILE A 42 13.82 4.24 -3.93
CA ILE A 42 13.63 2.83 -4.27
C ILE A 42 14.43 2.54 -5.53
N ILE A 43 15.40 1.65 -5.43
CA ILE A 43 16.21 1.18 -6.56
C ILE A 43 15.78 -0.25 -6.87
N TRP A 44 14.94 -0.41 -7.90
CA TRP A 44 14.41 -1.72 -8.28
C TRP A 44 15.28 -2.39 -9.32
N ILE A 45 15.86 -3.51 -8.95
CA ILE A 45 16.74 -4.31 -9.81
C ILE A 45 16.02 -5.60 -10.17
N ALA A 46 15.64 -5.71 -11.43
CA ALA A 46 15.07 -6.92 -12.03
C ALA A 46 15.96 -7.36 -13.19
N GLY A 47 15.74 -8.55 -13.72
CA GLY A 47 16.48 -9.04 -14.87
C GLY A 47 16.21 -10.50 -15.14
N ASP A 48 16.71 -10.98 -16.24
CA ASP A 48 16.63 -12.36 -16.69
C ASP A 48 17.83 -13.22 -16.23
N ASP A 49 18.81 -12.59 -15.58
CA ASP A 49 20.01 -13.23 -15.03
C ASP A 49 20.13 -12.91 -13.52
N ARG A 50 19.83 -13.89 -12.67
CA ARG A 50 19.90 -13.76 -11.21
C ARG A 50 21.33 -13.48 -10.72
N LEU A 51 22.32 -14.11 -11.34
CA LEU A 51 23.72 -13.92 -10.93
C LEU A 51 24.19 -12.50 -11.23
N ALA A 52 23.81 -11.92 -12.37
CA ALA A 52 24.10 -10.54 -12.70
C ALA A 52 23.46 -9.57 -11.72
N ALA A 53 22.19 -9.82 -11.33
CA ALA A 53 21.49 -8.99 -10.34
C ALA A 53 22.18 -9.04 -8.95
N ASN A 54 22.54 -10.23 -8.49
CA ASN A 54 23.23 -10.39 -7.21
C ASN A 54 24.62 -9.73 -7.23
N ALA A 55 25.39 -9.91 -8.32
CA ALA A 55 26.70 -9.30 -8.45
C ALA A 55 26.62 -7.78 -8.41
N LEU A 56 25.67 -7.18 -9.13
CA LEU A 56 25.44 -5.72 -9.12
C LEU A 56 25.09 -5.22 -7.71
N VAL A 57 24.15 -5.89 -7.02
CA VAL A 57 23.75 -5.47 -5.68
C VAL A 57 24.93 -5.54 -4.69
N ASN A 58 25.73 -6.60 -4.76
CA ASN A 58 26.92 -6.72 -3.93
C ASN A 58 27.92 -5.59 -4.24
N GLN A 59 28.12 -5.27 -5.53
CA GLN A 59 29.01 -4.18 -5.94
C GLN A 59 28.51 -2.80 -5.47
N LEU A 60 27.19 -2.55 -5.56
CA LEU A 60 26.59 -1.32 -5.04
C LEU A 60 26.70 -1.20 -3.52
N ASN A 61 26.50 -2.30 -2.80
CA ASN A 61 26.68 -2.36 -1.34
C ASN A 61 28.16 -2.13 -0.93
N GLU A 62 29.12 -2.51 -1.77
CA GLU A 62 30.53 -2.19 -1.53
C GLU A 62 30.86 -0.71 -1.79
N TRP A 63 30.19 -0.10 -2.76
CA TRP A 63 30.43 1.29 -3.15
C TRP A 63 29.63 2.32 -2.31
N MET A 64 28.56 1.89 -1.67
CA MET A 64 27.68 2.70 -0.83
C MET A 64 27.79 2.30 0.64
N ASP A 65 27.29 3.12 1.53
CA ASP A 65 27.21 2.78 2.94
C ASP A 65 25.96 1.94 3.23
N SER A 66 26.15 0.66 3.53
CA SER A 66 25.08 -0.30 3.81
C SER A 66 24.23 0.05 5.05
N ARG A 67 24.67 0.96 5.91
CA ARG A 67 23.87 1.45 7.05
C ARG A 67 22.70 2.32 6.62
N PHE A 68 22.73 2.86 5.41
CA PHE A 68 21.72 3.78 4.87
C PHE A 68 21.01 3.24 3.62
N ALA A 69 21.33 2.01 3.20
CA ALA A 69 20.66 1.33 2.09
C ALA A 69 20.34 -0.11 2.47
N ASP A 70 19.04 -0.43 2.56
CA ASP A 70 18.57 -1.80 2.83
C ASP A 70 18.43 -2.57 1.52
N THR A 71 18.76 -3.87 1.55
CA THR A 71 18.47 -4.78 0.43
C THR A 71 17.28 -5.67 0.77
N ARG A 72 16.25 -5.64 -0.08
CA ARG A 72 15.02 -6.44 0.02
C ARG A 72 14.92 -7.37 -1.18
N VAL A 73 15.14 -8.64 -0.96
CA VAL A 73 15.03 -9.66 -2.02
C VAL A 73 13.62 -10.24 -2.00
N PHE A 74 12.88 -10.07 -3.09
CA PHE A 74 11.53 -10.62 -3.26
C PHE A 74 11.60 -12.02 -3.90
N ALA A 75 12.03 -12.99 -3.11
CA ALA A 75 12.01 -14.41 -3.44
C ALA A 75 10.58 -14.99 -3.40
N GLU A 76 10.46 -16.33 -3.32
CA GLU A 76 9.17 -17.00 -3.08
C GLU A 76 8.46 -16.38 -1.88
N PRO A 77 7.15 -16.03 -2.00
CA PRO A 77 6.42 -15.48 -0.87
C PRO A 77 6.39 -16.45 0.31
N THR A 78 6.60 -15.93 1.50
CA THR A 78 6.39 -16.68 2.74
C THR A 78 4.92 -17.03 2.91
N GLU A 79 4.59 -17.91 3.86
CA GLU A 79 3.20 -18.21 4.18
C GLU A 79 2.44 -16.95 4.63
N GLU A 80 3.09 -16.11 5.43
CA GLU A 80 2.54 -14.82 5.87
C GLU A 80 2.19 -13.90 4.69
N GLU A 81 3.05 -13.83 3.67
CA GLU A 81 2.85 -13.02 2.48
C GLU A 81 1.77 -13.59 1.56
N ARG A 82 1.70 -14.94 1.43
CA ARG A 82 0.66 -15.61 0.63
C ARG A 82 -0.76 -15.40 1.19
N LEU A 83 -0.87 -15.20 2.49
CA LEU A 83 -2.16 -14.95 3.16
C LEU A 83 -2.63 -13.48 3.04
N ARG A 84 -1.90 -12.62 2.33
CA ARG A 84 -2.21 -11.20 2.17
C ARG A 84 -2.27 -10.78 0.69
N PRO A 85 -2.74 -9.56 0.37
CA PRO A 85 -2.68 -9.04 -1.00
C PRO A 85 -1.25 -9.05 -1.56
N PRO A 86 -1.05 -9.30 -2.87
CA PRO A 86 0.29 -9.49 -3.46
C PRO A 86 1.26 -8.32 -3.23
N LEU A 87 0.77 -7.08 -3.24
CA LEU A 87 1.60 -5.90 -3.04
C LEU A 87 1.88 -5.57 -1.57
N TRP A 88 1.22 -6.24 -0.62
CA TRP A 88 1.45 -6.04 0.81
C TRP A 88 2.93 -6.13 1.20
N ARG A 89 3.66 -7.10 0.63
CA ARG A 89 5.09 -7.28 0.88
C ARG A 89 5.94 -6.10 0.39
N LEU A 90 5.56 -5.47 -0.72
CA LEU A 90 6.23 -4.29 -1.25
C LEU A 90 5.96 -3.08 -0.36
N TRP A 91 4.69 -2.82 -0.03
CA TRP A 91 4.30 -1.74 0.87
C TRP A 91 5.01 -1.83 2.22
N ARG A 92 5.08 -3.02 2.80
CA ARG A 92 5.76 -3.24 4.07
C ARG A 92 7.27 -3.04 4.00
N SER A 93 7.86 -3.18 2.83
CA SER A 93 9.31 -3.09 2.61
C SER A 93 9.78 -1.71 2.19
N LEU A 94 8.88 -0.73 2.07
CA LEU A 94 9.23 0.63 1.67
C LEU A 94 10.30 1.23 2.60
N PRO A 95 11.28 1.95 2.06
CA PRO A 95 12.19 2.75 2.88
C PRO A 95 11.48 3.99 3.43
N PRO A 96 11.84 4.46 4.64
CA PRO A 96 11.40 5.74 5.12
C PRO A 96 12.08 6.89 4.35
N LYS A 97 11.50 8.08 4.38
CA LYS A 97 12.13 9.31 3.88
C LYS A 97 13.54 9.45 4.43
N GLY A 98 14.47 9.90 3.60
CA GLY A 98 15.88 10.01 3.93
C GLY A 98 16.68 8.70 3.82
N ARG A 99 16.11 7.64 3.23
CA ARG A 99 16.79 6.33 3.04
C ARG A 99 16.56 5.77 1.65
N ALA A 100 17.48 4.89 1.26
CA ALA A 100 17.38 4.10 0.04
C ALA A 100 17.10 2.62 0.35
N SER A 101 16.44 1.92 -0.57
CA SER A 101 16.33 0.45 -0.56
C SER A 101 16.55 -0.12 -1.95
N PHE A 102 17.32 -1.20 -2.02
CA PHE A 102 17.42 -2.05 -3.21
C PHE A 102 16.29 -3.08 -3.16
N PHE A 103 15.37 -3.00 -4.11
CA PHE A 103 14.33 -4.00 -4.35
C PHE A 103 14.83 -4.95 -5.41
N VAL A 104 15.07 -6.21 -5.06
CA VAL A 104 15.67 -7.20 -5.95
C VAL A 104 14.66 -8.28 -6.32
N GLY A 105 14.41 -8.47 -7.62
CA GLY A 105 13.49 -9.47 -8.14
C GLY A 105 12.01 -9.04 -8.03
N GLY A 106 11.14 -10.02 -7.83
CA GLY A 106 9.68 -9.84 -7.69
C GLY A 106 8.91 -9.86 -9.01
N LEU A 107 9.32 -9.11 -10.03
CA LEU A 107 8.59 -8.98 -11.28
C LEU A 107 8.73 -10.18 -12.21
N MET A 108 9.94 -10.76 -12.35
CA MET A 108 10.19 -11.92 -13.23
C MET A 108 9.41 -13.16 -12.79
N ARG A 109 9.08 -13.26 -11.50
CA ARG A 109 8.21 -14.32 -11.01
C ARG A 109 6.83 -14.28 -11.66
N ALA A 110 6.19 -13.13 -11.70
CA ALA A 110 4.87 -12.97 -12.33
C ALA A 110 4.93 -13.33 -13.84
N ALA A 111 6.01 -12.95 -14.50
CA ALA A 111 6.26 -13.36 -15.88
C ALA A 111 6.37 -14.89 -16.04
N ALA A 112 7.13 -15.54 -15.16
CA ALA A 112 7.30 -17.00 -15.17
C ALA A 112 5.98 -17.73 -14.86
N GLN A 113 5.22 -17.28 -13.87
CA GLN A 113 3.91 -17.84 -13.53
C GLN A 113 2.91 -17.68 -14.67
N ARG A 114 2.91 -16.52 -15.34
CA ARG A 114 2.07 -16.30 -16.52
C ARG A 114 2.48 -17.16 -17.70
N ALA A 115 3.78 -17.33 -17.95
CA ALA A 115 4.31 -18.22 -18.98
C ALA A 115 3.94 -19.69 -18.71
N ALA A 116 4.00 -20.11 -17.46
CA ALA A 116 3.59 -21.44 -17.00
C ALA A 116 2.06 -21.64 -16.93
N ARG A 117 1.26 -20.60 -17.20
CA ARG A 117 -0.20 -20.57 -17.06
C ARG A 117 -0.70 -20.85 -15.64
N GLU A 118 0.12 -20.59 -14.64
CA GLU A 118 -0.26 -20.68 -13.22
C GLU A 118 -1.21 -19.56 -12.84
N ILE A 119 -1.07 -18.40 -13.48
CA ILE A 119 -1.98 -17.25 -13.37
C ILE A 119 -2.65 -16.94 -14.71
N GLY A 120 -3.94 -16.57 -14.65
CA GLY A 120 -4.73 -16.21 -15.82
C GLY A 120 -4.39 -14.81 -16.36
N GLU A 121 -4.88 -14.50 -17.55
CA GLU A 121 -4.67 -13.17 -18.18
C GLU A 121 -5.29 -12.05 -17.35
N ARG A 122 -6.51 -12.24 -16.85
CA ARG A 122 -7.20 -11.24 -16.03
C ARG A 122 -6.42 -10.94 -14.74
N GLU A 123 -5.97 -11.98 -14.04
CA GLU A 123 -5.20 -11.86 -12.80
C GLU A 123 -3.88 -11.13 -13.05
N PHE A 124 -3.19 -11.50 -14.13
CA PHE A 124 -1.93 -10.86 -14.52
C PHE A 124 -2.09 -9.38 -14.87
N SER A 125 -3.11 -9.03 -15.67
CA SER A 125 -3.40 -7.64 -16.03
C SER A 125 -3.82 -6.79 -14.81
N THR A 126 -4.60 -7.37 -13.91
CA THR A 126 -4.96 -6.74 -12.63
C THR A 126 -3.72 -6.46 -11.77
N TRP A 127 -2.82 -7.44 -11.66
CA TRP A 127 -1.56 -7.26 -10.93
C TRP A 127 -0.70 -6.14 -11.54
N LEU A 128 -0.58 -6.06 -12.88
CA LEU A 128 0.15 -4.98 -13.58
C LEU A 128 -0.44 -3.61 -13.25
N ARG A 129 -1.77 -3.49 -13.27
CA ARG A 129 -2.47 -2.25 -12.91
C ARG A 129 -2.14 -1.81 -11.49
N HIS A 130 -2.20 -2.71 -10.51
CA HIS A 130 -1.86 -2.38 -9.12
C HIS A 130 -0.39 -2.02 -8.91
N VAL A 131 0.53 -2.70 -9.60
CA VAL A 131 1.97 -2.33 -9.57
C VAL A 131 2.17 -0.92 -10.12
N SER A 132 1.49 -0.56 -11.20
CA SER A 132 1.58 0.78 -11.80
C SER A 132 0.93 1.84 -10.91
N ALA A 133 -0.23 1.55 -10.30
CA ALA A 133 -0.90 2.44 -9.36
C ALA A 133 0.00 2.72 -8.14
N MET A 134 0.55 1.68 -7.49
CA MET A 134 1.49 1.84 -6.37
C MET A 134 2.69 2.73 -6.73
N GLN A 135 3.25 2.58 -7.93
CA GLN A 135 4.37 3.40 -8.36
C GLN A 135 3.96 4.86 -8.55
N ASN A 136 2.80 5.11 -9.16
CA ASN A 136 2.27 6.46 -9.33
C ASN A 136 1.99 7.14 -7.99
N GLU A 137 1.39 6.43 -7.02
CA GLU A 137 1.13 6.91 -5.66
C GLU A 137 2.43 7.32 -4.97
N LEU A 138 3.45 6.46 -5.02
CA LEU A 138 4.74 6.72 -4.39
C LEU A 138 5.50 7.88 -5.07
N VAL A 139 5.47 7.97 -6.40
CA VAL A 139 6.05 9.11 -7.14
C VAL A 139 5.33 10.41 -6.80
N ALA A 140 3.99 10.39 -6.75
CA ALA A 140 3.18 11.54 -6.36
C ALA A 140 3.42 11.98 -4.90
N ASP A 141 3.77 11.03 -4.01
CA ASP A 141 4.19 11.31 -2.62
C ASP A 141 5.67 11.76 -2.51
N GLY A 142 6.36 11.88 -3.64
CA GLY A 142 7.72 12.40 -3.74
C GLY A 142 8.83 11.35 -3.76
N ALA A 143 8.52 10.06 -3.76
CA ALA A 143 9.55 9.01 -3.83
C ALA A 143 10.36 9.09 -5.14
N LEU A 144 11.67 8.88 -5.04
CA LEU A 144 12.53 8.63 -6.21
C LEU A 144 12.57 7.13 -6.48
N ILE A 145 12.01 6.71 -7.62
CA ILE A 145 12.00 5.30 -8.02
C ILE A 145 12.87 5.12 -9.26
N LEU A 146 13.96 4.37 -9.11
CA LEU A 146 14.86 4.01 -10.20
C LEU A 146 14.69 2.52 -10.49
N LYS A 147 14.43 2.16 -11.74
CA LYS A 147 14.18 0.77 -12.12
C LYS A 147 15.14 0.31 -13.21
N PHE A 148 15.84 -0.79 -12.94
CA PHE A 148 16.81 -1.37 -13.84
C PHE A 148 16.39 -2.79 -14.19
N PHE A 149 16.34 -3.07 -15.49
CA PHE A 149 16.20 -4.43 -15.99
C PHE A 149 17.52 -4.88 -16.60
N LEU A 150 18.17 -5.84 -15.96
CA LEU A 150 19.43 -6.40 -16.40
C LEU A 150 19.16 -7.50 -17.42
N HIS A 151 19.61 -7.29 -18.66
CA HIS A 151 19.42 -8.23 -19.73
C HIS A 151 20.74 -8.88 -20.12
N THR A 152 20.78 -10.20 -20.14
CA THR A 152 21.91 -11.01 -20.64
C THR A 152 21.38 -11.99 -21.67
N PRO A 153 21.87 -12.01 -22.93
CA PRO A 153 21.44 -12.96 -23.93
C PRO A 153 21.60 -14.40 -23.44
N ALA A 154 20.66 -15.30 -23.78
CA ALA A 154 20.62 -16.68 -23.29
C ALA A 154 21.93 -17.44 -23.52
N LYS A 155 22.58 -17.20 -24.67
CA LYS A 155 23.89 -17.80 -25.02
C LYS A 155 24.97 -17.39 -24.01
N GLU A 156 24.98 -16.11 -23.62
CA GLU A 156 25.95 -15.56 -22.70
C GLU A 156 25.64 -15.99 -21.25
N GLN A 157 24.38 -16.06 -20.85
CA GLN A 157 23.98 -16.62 -19.55
C GLN A 157 24.49 -18.06 -19.44
N LYS A 158 24.24 -18.89 -20.47
CA LYS A 158 24.73 -20.28 -20.50
C LYS A 158 26.25 -20.37 -20.38
N ARG A 159 26.97 -19.46 -21.04
CA ARG A 159 28.43 -19.38 -20.97
C ARG A 159 28.92 -19.03 -19.58
N LYS A 160 28.28 -18.00 -18.95
CA LYS A 160 28.60 -17.53 -17.59
C LYS A 160 28.30 -18.61 -16.54
N LEU A 161 27.16 -19.29 -16.61
CA LEU A 161 26.81 -20.39 -15.69
C LEU A 161 27.84 -21.53 -15.76
N LYS A 162 28.21 -21.99 -16.99
CA LYS A 162 29.23 -23.03 -17.15
C LYS A 162 30.62 -22.62 -16.67
N ALA A 163 30.96 -21.34 -16.78
CA ALA A 163 32.24 -20.83 -16.28
C ALA A 163 32.22 -20.76 -14.75
N ALA A 164 31.14 -20.28 -14.15
CA ALA A 164 31.00 -20.19 -12.69
C ALA A 164 31.01 -21.60 -12.04
N GLU A 165 30.32 -22.59 -12.60
CA GLU A 165 30.33 -23.97 -12.07
C GLU A 165 31.76 -24.62 -12.03
N LYS A 166 32.64 -24.22 -12.94
CA LYS A 166 34.01 -24.71 -12.99
C LYS A 166 34.96 -23.96 -12.07
N ASP A 167 34.56 -22.80 -11.58
CA ASP A 167 35.35 -21.99 -10.67
C ASP A 167 35.15 -22.47 -9.22
N PRO A 168 36.20 -22.97 -8.56
CA PRO A 168 36.14 -23.44 -7.18
C PRO A 168 35.63 -22.35 -6.18
N GLU A 169 35.86 -21.08 -6.51
CA GLU A 169 35.48 -19.97 -5.66
C GLU A 169 34.07 -19.44 -5.97
N ALA A 170 33.54 -19.68 -7.17
CA ALA A 170 32.24 -19.16 -7.63
C ALA A 170 31.16 -20.23 -7.82
N GLY A 171 31.53 -21.51 -7.91
CA GLY A 171 30.60 -22.60 -8.22
C GLY A 171 29.42 -22.76 -7.27
N TRP A 172 29.59 -22.38 -6.01
CA TRP A 172 28.52 -22.37 -5.01
C TRP A 172 27.41 -21.34 -5.29
N GLN A 173 27.63 -20.38 -6.16
CA GLN A 173 26.64 -19.35 -6.54
C GLN A 173 25.60 -19.86 -7.53
N VAL A 174 25.93 -20.92 -8.28
CA VAL A 174 25.07 -21.51 -9.31
C VAL A 174 24.26 -22.65 -8.70
N ASP A 175 22.97 -22.66 -8.94
CA ASP A 175 22.10 -23.74 -8.53
C ASP A 175 21.20 -24.23 -9.67
N GLN A 176 20.43 -25.30 -9.42
CA GLN A 176 19.52 -25.87 -10.42
C GLN A 176 18.45 -24.90 -10.92
N ARG A 177 18.08 -23.92 -10.09
CA ARG A 177 17.07 -22.90 -10.46
C ARG A 177 17.57 -21.99 -11.57
N ASP A 178 18.88 -21.73 -11.65
CA ASP A 178 19.46 -20.88 -12.68
C ASP A 178 19.39 -21.57 -14.06
N TRP A 179 19.68 -22.85 -14.12
CA TRP A 179 19.52 -23.66 -15.33
C TRP A 179 18.05 -23.78 -15.74
N ALA A 180 17.16 -24.07 -14.78
CA ALA A 180 15.73 -24.17 -15.05
C ALA A 180 15.12 -22.82 -15.50
N ALA A 181 15.63 -21.69 -15.01
CA ALA A 181 15.22 -20.37 -15.46
C ALA A 181 15.68 -20.09 -16.89
N LEU A 182 16.93 -20.42 -17.20
CA LEU A 182 17.50 -20.28 -18.55
C LEU A 182 16.74 -21.12 -19.59
N ASP A 183 16.39 -22.37 -19.26
CA ASP A 183 15.62 -23.25 -20.15
C ASP A 183 14.22 -22.73 -20.46
N LYS A 184 13.63 -21.96 -19.51
CA LYS A 184 12.30 -21.37 -19.64
C LYS A 184 12.32 -19.90 -20.12
N LEU A 185 13.48 -19.36 -20.42
CA LEU A 185 13.65 -17.93 -20.72
C LEU A 185 12.86 -17.50 -21.97
N GLY A 186 12.85 -18.31 -23.03
CA GLY A 186 12.16 -17.99 -24.28
C GLY A 186 10.70 -17.58 -24.12
N PRO A 187 9.83 -18.39 -23.49
CA PRO A 187 8.43 -18.02 -23.25
C PRO A 187 8.25 -16.93 -22.18
N VAL A 188 9.24 -16.66 -21.33
CA VAL A 188 9.16 -15.66 -20.25
C VAL A 188 9.49 -14.25 -20.76
N LEU A 189 10.46 -14.10 -21.67
CA LEU A 189 10.92 -12.78 -22.14
C LEU A 189 9.81 -11.91 -22.75
N PRO A 190 8.92 -12.39 -23.64
CA PRO A 190 7.84 -11.56 -24.17
C PRO A 190 6.91 -11.01 -23.08
N ILE A 191 6.68 -11.80 -22.01
CA ILE A 191 5.87 -11.39 -20.87
C ILE A 191 6.62 -10.38 -20.01
N ALA A 192 7.93 -10.57 -19.81
CA ALA A 192 8.79 -9.59 -19.14
C ALA A 192 8.79 -8.25 -19.88
N GLU A 193 8.89 -8.24 -21.22
CA GLU A 193 8.77 -7.02 -22.03
C GLU A 193 7.41 -6.31 -21.83
N ARG A 194 6.34 -7.08 -21.71
CA ARG A 194 5.02 -6.53 -21.38
C ARG A 194 5.03 -5.88 -20.00
N ILE A 195 5.62 -6.53 -18.97
CA ILE A 195 5.76 -5.92 -17.63
C ILE A 195 6.52 -4.60 -17.73
N LEU A 196 7.68 -4.58 -18.40
CA LEU A 196 8.49 -3.38 -18.55
C LEU A 196 7.71 -2.24 -19.20
N ARG A 197 6.94 -2.52 -20.24
CA ARG A 197 6.14 -1.54 -20.96
C ARG A 197 4.97 -1.01 -20.11
N GLU A 198 4.18 -1.90 -19.51
CA GLU A 198 2.96 -1.52 -18.79
C GLU A 198 3.24 -0.95 -17.40
N THR A 199 4.40 -1.23 -16.81
CA THR A 199 4.80 -0.65 -15.53
C THR A 199 5.83 0.48 -15.65
N SER A 200 6.16 0.95 -16.85
CA SER A 200 6.92 2.19 -17.06
C SER A 200 6.00 3.40 -16.88
N VAL A 201 5.87 3.86 -15.65
CA VAL A 201 5.04 5.02 -15.33
C VAL A 201 5.83 6.34 -15.43
N PRO A 202 5.17 7.48 -15.65
CA PRO A 202 5.83 8.79 -15.58
C PRO A 202 6.55 8.96 -14.24
N GLY A 203 7.79 9.44 -14.28
CA GLY A 203 8.63 9.57 -13.07
C GLY A 203 9.31 8.30 -12.57
N ALA A 204 8.94 7.11 -13.09
CA ALA A 204 9.60 5.85 -12.79
C ALA A 204 9.67 4.93 -14.02
N PRO A 205 10.37 5.30 -15.10
CA PRO A 205 10.58 4.44 -16.26
C PRO A 205 11.55 3.31 -15.95
N TRP A 206 11.51 2.23 -16.75
CA TRP A 206 12.52 1.20 -16.74
C TRP A 206 13.75 1.61 -17.57
N THR A 207 14.93 1.41 -17.00
CA THR A 207 16.21 1.46 -17.72
C THR A 207 16.65 0.04 -18.00
N ILE A 208 16.74 -0.32 -19.28
CA ILE A 208 17.26 -1.65 -19.68
C ILE A 208 18.77 -1.53 -19.77
N VAL A 209 19.49 -2.44 -19.11
CA VAL A 209 20.95 -2.46 -19.04
C VAL A 209 21.46 -3.78 -19.57
N GLU A 210 22.27 -3.73 -20.63
CA GLU A 210 23.00 -4.90 -21.11
C GLU A 210 23.97 -5.38 -20.04
N SER A 211 23.90 -6.67 -19.67
CA SER A 211 24.66 -7.26 -18.57
C SER A 211 25.69 -8.29 -19.01
N THR A 212 26.06 -8.29 -20.28
CA THR A 212 27.09 -9.17 -20.81
C THR A 212 28.46 -8.83 -20.23
N ASP A 213 28.84 -7.56 -20.19
CA ASP A 213 30.04 -7.04 -19.50
C ASP A 213 29.67 -6.49 -18.13
N ASP A 214 30.20 -7.10 -17.06
CA ASP A 214 29.88 -6.72 -15.68
C ASP A 214 30.33 -5.31 -15.33
N ARG A 215 31.45 -4.84 -15.90
CA ARG A 215 32.01 -3.48 -15.66
C ARG A 215 31.13 -2.42 -16.30
N TYR A 216 30.64 -2.68 -17.51
CA TYR A 216 29.69 -1.80 -18.18
C TYR A 216 28.38 -1.69 -17.37
N ARG A 217 27.82 -2.82 -16.97
CA ARG A 217 26.61 -2.89 -16.14
C ARG A 217 26.76 -2.07 -14.86
N ASP A 218 27.82 -2.37 -14.10
CA ASP A 218 28.04 -1.75 -12.78
C ASP A 218 28.21 -0.24 -12.89
N LEU A 219 29.03 0.25 -13.83
CA LEU A 219 29.21 1.69 -14.04
C LEU A 219 27.95 2.37 -14.56
N THR A 220 27.21 1.75 -15.48
CA THR A 220 25.99 2.31 -16.04
C THR A 220 24.93 2.51 -14.97
N VAL A 221 24.67 1.47 -14.16
CA VAL A 221 23.69 1.56 -13.08
C VAL A 221 24.13 2.56 -12.02
N ALA A 222 25.37 2.50 -11.57
CA ALA A 222 25.85 3.38 -10.50
C ALA A 222 25.88 4.87 -10.93
N ARG A 223 26.29 5.17 -12.17
CA ARG A 223 26.23 6.53 -12.73
C ARG A 223 24.79 7.04 -12.84
N THR A 224 23.87 6.20 -13.27
CA THR A 224 22.45 6.55 -13.37
C THR A 224 21.87 6.86 -11.99
N ILE A 225 22.19 6.03 -10.97
CA ILE A 225 21.78 6.26 -9.59
C ILE A 225 22.35 7.60 -9.09
N LEU A 226 23.64 7.84 -9.26
CA LEU A 226 24.28 9.08 -8.82
C LEU A 226 23.71 10.31 -9.52
N ALA A 227 23.51 10.25 -10.82
CA ALA A 227 22.92 11.36 -11.60
C ALA A 227 21.50 11.67 -11.11
N ALA A 228 20.68 10.65 -10.90
CA ALA A 228 19.29 10.82 -10.42
C ALA A 228 19.25 11.37 -8.98
N LEU A 229 20.10 10.88 -8.09
CA LEU A 229 20.22 11.39 -6.72
C LEU A 229 20.63 12.86 -6.72
N ASN A 230 21.68 13.22 -7.45
CA ASN A 230 22.16 14.60 -7.53
C ASN A 230 21.11 15.54 -8.15
N ALA A 231 20.43 15.11 -9.20
CA ALA A 231 19.35 15.86 -9.80
C ALA A 231 18.20 16.13 -8.80
N ARG A 232 17.80 15.10 -8.05
CA ARG A 232 16.69 15.21 -7.09
C ARG A 232 17.07 16.00 -5.83
N LEU A 233 18.30 15.85 -5.32
CA LEU A 233 18.84 16.60 -4.18
C LEU A 233 19.13 18.06 -4.51
N GLY A 234 19.49 18.37 -5.76
CA GLY A 234 19.74 19.72 -6.24
C GLY A 234 18.48 20.58 -6.44
N VAL A 235 17.28 19.99 -6.38
CA VAL A 235 16.01 20.74 -6.49
C VAL A 235 15.65 21.33 -5.12
N PRO A 236 15.45 22.65 -4.98
CA PRO A 236 15.00 23.25 -3.74
C PRO A 236 13.69 22.62 -3.25
N ARG A 237 13.55 22.41 -1.93
CA ARG A 237 12.38 21.76 -1.29
C ARG A 237 11.01 22.36 -1.65
N HIS A 238 10.98 23.55 -2.26
CA HIS A 238 9.75 24.30 -2.60
C HIS A 238 9.32 24.19 -4.06
N SER A 239 10.03 23.46 -4.90
CA SER A 239 9.76 23.35 -6.33
C SER A 239 9.22 21.99 -6.80
N ALA A 240 8.58 21.20 -5.89
CA ALA A 240 7.66 20.20 -6.42
C ALA A 240 6.64 20.94 -7.29
N PRO A 241 6.41 20.54 -8.57
CA PRO A 241 5.38 21.16 -9.35
C PRO A 241 4.10 21.13 -8.51
N GLU A 242 3.60 22.30 -8.14
CA GLU A 242 2.19 22.43 -7.81
C GLU A 242 1.50 21.90 -9.06
N LEU A 243 0.98 20.68 -8.98
CA LEU A 243 -0.03 20.27 -9.94
C LEU A 243 -1.02 21.42 -9.93
N ALA A 244 -1.14 22.11 -11.07
CA ALA A 244 -2.08 23.20 -11.21
C ALA A 244 -3.35 22.75 -10.52
N ASP A 245 -3.95 23.63 -9.70
CA ASP A 245 -5.31 23.43 -9.21
C ASP A 245 -6.19 23.21 -10.44
N GLU A 246 -6.16 21.97 -10.98
CA GLU A 246 -7.23 21.52 -11.83
C GLU A 246 -8.44 21.66 -10.94
N ALA A 247 -9.27 22.62 -11.32
CA ALA A 247 -10.48 22.98 -10.61
C ALA A 247 -11.16 21.69 -10.23
N PHE A 248 -11.06 21.34 -8.95
CA PHE A 248 -11.74 20.19 -8.39
C PHE A 248 -13.19 20.50 -8.70
N GLU A 249 -13.74 19.85 -9.75
CA GLU A 249 -15.11 20.09 -10.16
C GLU A 249 -15.93 20.07 -8.90
N ASP A 250 -16.54 21.22 -8.56
CA ASP A 250 -17.43 21.31 -7.44
C ASP A 250 -18.53 20.28 -7.68
N PHE A 251 -18.32 19.12 -7.10
CA PHE A 251 -19.30 18.05 -7.16
C PHE A 251 -20.57 18.64 -6.57
N ASP A 252 -21.55 18.78 -7.44
CA ASP A 252 -22.80 19.47 -7.25
C ASP A 252 -23.25 19.36 -5.78
N ALA A 253 -23.31 20.50 -5.09
CA ALA A 253 -23.66 20.59 -3.67
C ALA A 253 -25.09 20.05 -3.35
N GLN A 254 -25.76 19.46 -4.33
CA GLN A 254 -27.11 18.94 -4.27
C GLN A 254 -27.17 17.45 -3.82
N ALA A 255 -26.11 16.68 -3.88
CA ALA A 255 -26.12 15.28 -3.43
C ALA A 255 -25.75 15.16 -1.95
N ASN A 256 -26.66 15.50 -1.07
CA ASN A 256 -26.45 15.43 0.39
C ASN A 256 -26.88 14.04 0.89
N VAL A 257 -25.95 13.10 0.93
CA VAL A 257 -26.20 11.74 1.42
C VAL A 257 -26.63 11.73 2.88
N LEU A 258 -26.03 12.60 3.69
CA LEU A 258 -26.30 12.64 5.13
C LEU A 258 -27.69 13.19 5.45
N SER A 259 -28.21 14.15 4.67
CA SER A 259 -29.54 14.72 4.90
C SER A 259 -30.68 13.74 4.59
N ALA A 260 -30.42 12.74 3.77
CA ALA A 260 -31.39 11.69 3.45
C ALA A 260 -31.52 10.63 4.56
N ILE A 261 -30.69 10.69 5.61
CA ILE A 261 -30.68 9.69 6.67
C ILE A 261 -31.73 10.02 7.74
N ASP A 262 -32.69 9.12 7.93
CA ASP A 262 -33.68 9.22 8.99
C ASP A 262 -33.07 8.93 10.35
N LEU A 263 -32.83 9.98 11.14
CA LEU A 263 -32.25 9.92 12.48
C LEU A 263 -33.30 9.63 13.59
N SER A 264 -34.59 9.57 13.26
CA SER A 264 -35.68 9.28 14.22
C SER A 264 -35.76 7.78 14.55
N GLN A 265 -35.00 6.94 13.87
CA GLN A 265 -35.03 5.49 14.06
C GLN A 265 -34.63 5.08 15.48
N GLU A 266 -35.50 4.36 16.14
CA GLU A 266 -35.30 3.92 17.51
C GLU A 266 -35.50 2.42 17.69
N LEU A 267 -34.95 1.90 18.76
CA LEU A 267 -35.12 0.52 19.16
C LEU A 267 -35.27 0.46 20.68
N ASP A 268 -36.36 -0.13 21.16
CA ASP A 268 -36.60 -0.34 22.59
C ASP A 268 -35.61 -1.35 23.21
N ARG A 269 -35.50 -1.32 24.52
CA ARG A 269 -34.50 -2.10 25.25
C ARG A 269 -34.72 -3.62 25.18
N GLU A 270 -35.97 -4.07 25.14
CA GLU A 270 -36.29 -5.50 25.09
C GLU A 270 -35.98 -6.08 23.71
N THR A 271 -36.46 -5.42 22.65
CA THR A 271 -36.17 -5.74 21.26
C THR A 271 -34.67 -5.71 20.98
N TYR A 272 -33.98 -4.69 21.52
CA TYR A 272 -32.52 -4.61 21.43
C TYR A 272 -31.81 -5.84 21.99
N ARG A 273 -32.17 -6.27 23.22
CA ARG A 273 -31.55 -7.44 23.84
C ARG A 273 -31.74 -8.72 23.01
N LYS A 274 -32.98 -8.97 22.54
CA LYS A 274 -33.30 -10.12 21.70
C LYS A 274 -32.51 -10.09 20.36
N GLN A 275 -32.52 -8.95 19.69
CA GLN A 275 -31.81 -8.79 18.43
C GLN A 275 -30.28 -8.85 18.61
N LEU A 276 -29.72 -8.28 19.69
CA LEU A 276 -28.30 -8.31 19.95
C LEU A 276 -27.79 -9.76 20.05
N ALA A 277 -28.41 -10.60 20.90
CA ALA A 277 -28.06 -11.98 21.05
C ALA A 277 -28.14 -12.76 19.72
N LYS A 278 -29.23 -12.53 18.94
CA LYS A 278 -29.42 -13.15 17.63
C LYS A 278 -28.31 -12.74 16.64
N GLN A 279 -28.00 -11.43 16.53
CA GLN A 279 -27.02 -10.94 15.58
C GLN A 279 -25.59 -11.31 15.97
N GLN A 280 -25.26 -11.30 17.25
CA GLN A 280 -23.96 -11.76 17.75
C GLN A 280 -23.76 -13.27 17.52
N GLY A 281 -24.77 -14.09 17.80
CA GLY A 281 -24.73 -15.52 17.51
C GLY A 281 -24.55 -15.82 16.03
N ARG A 282 -25.19 -15.03 15.15
CA ARG A 282 -24.99 -15.13 13.69
C ARG A 282 -23.56 -14.72 13.29
N LEU A 283 -23.07 -13.61 13.81
CA LEU A 283 -21.72 -13.11 13.52
C LEU A 283 -20.65 -14.12 13.91
N ARG A 284 -20.81 -14.74 15.11
CA ARG A 284 -19.90 -15.80 15.58
C ARG A 284 -19.81 -16.97 14.58
N LYS A 285 -20.97 -17.47 14.11
CA LYS A 285 -21.01 -18.56 13.11
C LYS A 285 -20.31 -18.17 11.81
N LEU A 286 -20.59 -16.97 11.30
CA LEU A 286 -20.00 -16.46 10.06
C LEU A 286 -18.48 -16.22 10.21
N SER A 287 -18.01 -15.72 11.36
CA SER A 287 -16.58 -15.52 11.60
C SER A 287 -15.80 -16.83 11.64
N ILE A 288 -16.38 -17.89 12.25
CA ILE A 288 -15.79 -19.23 12.24
C ILE A 288 -15.69 -19.77 10.81
N GLU A 289 -16.74 -19.59 10.01
CA GLU A 289 -16.74 -20.02 8.61
C GLU A 289 -15.75 -19.22 7.77
N ALA A 290 -15.66 -17.91 7.96
CA ALA A 290 -14.69 -17.06 7.29
C ALA A 290 -13.25 -17.49 7.59
N ARG A 291 -12.94 -17.82 8.85
CA ARG A 291 -11.64 -18.37 9.24
C ARG A 291 -11.32 -19.68 8.51
N LYS A 292 -12.28 -20.60 8.44
CA LYS A 292 -12.10 -21.89 7.76
C LYS A 292 -11.86 -21.76 6.27
N ARG A 293 -12.52 -20.79 5.61
CA ARG A 293 -12.38 -20.54 4.17
C ARG A 293 -11.29 -19.54 3.81
N GLY A 294 -10.59 -18.99 4.80
CA GLY A 294 -9.56 -17.99 4.55
C GLY A 294 -10.08 -16.64 4.06
N VAL A 295 -11.35 -16.28 4.37
CA VAL A 295 -11.92 -14.98 4.03
C VAL A 295 -11.51 -13.96 5.08
N GLY A 296 -10.55 -13.08 4.76
CA GLY A 296 -10.15 -11.97 5.62
C GLY A 296 -11.26 -10.92 5.73
N THR A 297 -11.31 -10.18 6.83
CA THR A 297 -12.34 -9.15 7.04
C THR A 297 -11.71 -7.85 7.51
N VAL A 298 -12.05 -6.75 6.86
CA VAL A 298 -11.63 -5.39 7.20
C VAL A 298 -12.87 -4.55 7.47
N LEU A 299 -13.02 -4.05 8.70
CA LEU A 299 -14.12 -3.19 9.12
C LEU A 299 -13.58 -1.80 9.43
N ALA A 300 -13.99 -0.81 8.64
CA ALA A 300 -13.57 0.58 8.75
C ALA A 300 -14.68 1.41 9.41
N PHE A 301 -14.40 1.98 10.58
CA PHE A 301 -15.35 2.78 11.35
C PHE A 301 -14.98 4.25 11.36
N GLU A 302 -15.88 5.06 10.81
CA GLU A 302 -15.86 6.50 10.83
C GLU A 302 -17.17 7.05 11.42
N GLY A 303 -17.24 8.33 11.69
CA GLY A 303 -18.44 9.00 12.20
C GLY A 303 -18.10 10.13 13.15
N TRP A 304 -19.09 10.93 13.44
CA TRP A 304 -18.97 12.09 14.32
C TRP A 304 -18.35 11.75 15.68
N ASP A 305 -17.72 12.71 16.30
CA ASP A 305 -17.29 12.56 17.68
C ASP A 305 -18.50 12.31 18.56
N ALA A 306 -18.36 11.43 19.53
CA ALA A 306 -19.44 10.89 20.35
C ALA A 306 -20.54 10.09 19.62
N ALA A 307 -20.43 9.78 18.31
CA ALA A 307 -21.43 8.98 17.60
C ALA A 307 -21.59 7.55 18.14
N GLY A 308 -20.59 7.01 18.83
CA GLY A 308 -20.72 5.72 19.52
C GLY A 308 -19.93 4.58 18.87
N LYS A 309 -18.93 4.88 18.04
CA LYS A 309 -18.03 3.91 17.38
C LYS A 309 -17.54 2.80 18.31
N GLY A 310 -16.85 3.13 19.39
CA GLY A 310 -16.34 2.14 20.34
C GLY A 310 -17.43 1.30 21.04
N GLY A 311 -18.67 1.81 21.12
CA GLY A 311 -19.81 1.06 21.61
C GLY A 311 -20.30 -0.02 20.64
N VAL A 312 -20.26 0.27 19.35
CA VAL A 312 -20.54 -0.70 18.26
C VAL A 312 -19.43 -1.73 18.18
N ILE A 313 -18.17 -1.30 18.12
CA ILE A 313 -16.99 -2.18 18.05
C ILE A 313 -17.02 -3.22 19.18
N ARG A 314 -17.30 -2.82 20.42
CA ARG A 314 -17.43 -3.76 21.55
C ARG A 314 -18.53 -4.80 21.37
N ARG A 315 -19.61 -4.53 20.62
CA ARG A 315 -20.67 -5.54 20.35
C ARG A 315 -20.24 -6.49 19.26
N ILE A 316 -19.40 -6.04 18.34
CA ILE A 316 -18.80 -6.89 17.29
C ILE A 316 -17.77 -7.82 17.92
N THR A 317 -16.81 -7.27 18.66
CA THR A 317 -15.73 -8.05 19.30
C THR A 317 -16.25 -9.05 20.32
N GLY A 318 -17.33 -8.70 21.04
CA GLY A 318 -18.00 -9.62 21.98
C GLY A 318 -18.65 -10.85 21.32
N ALA A 319 -18.73 -10.89 19.98
CA ALA A 319 -19.22 -12.03 19.22
C ALA A 319 -18.08 -12.88 18.61
N MET A 320 -16.83 -12.52 18.80
CA MET A 320 -15.67 -13.16 18.19
C MET A 320 -14.71 -13.70 19.24
N GLU A 321 -13.86 -14.64 18.87
CA GLU A 321 -12.76 -15.08 19.71
C GLU A 321 -11.63 -14.05 19.70
N ALA A 322 -11.01 -13.79 20.85
CA ALA A 322 -10.00 -12.75 21.01
C ALA A 322 -8.79 -12.93 20.06
N GLY A 323 -8.43 -14.15 19.70
CA GLY A 323 -7.36 -14.46 18.77
C GLY A 323 -7.73 -14.28 17.28
N ASP A 324 -9.01 -14.01 16.96
CA ASP A 324 -9.47 -13.92 15.57
C ASP A 324 -9.59 -12.48 15.07
N TYR A 325 -9.48 -11.49 15.95
CA TYR A 325 -9.58 -10.08 15.55
C TYR A 325 -8.50 -9.19 16.19
N ARG A 326 -8.27 -8.06 15.54
CA ARG A 326 -7.54 -6.92 16.13
C ARG A 326 -8.37 -5.66 15.98
N VAL A 327 -8.33 -4.79 16.98
CA VAL A 327 -8.89 -3.43 16.90
C VAL A 327 -7.72 -2.46 16.86
N ILE A 328 -7.68 -1.64 15.83
CA ILE A 328 -6.63 -0.64 15.61
C ILE A 328 -7.25 0.74 15.84
N PRO A 329 -6.97 1.40 16.96
CA PRO A 329 -7.32 2.80 17.15
C PRO A 329 -6.36 3.66 16.35
N VAL A 330 -6.89 4.43 15.40
CA VAL A 330 -6.10 5.32 14.55
C VAL A 330 -6.12 6.73 15.15
N ALA A 331 -4.94 7.20 15.52
CA ALA A 331 -4.68 8.56 15.99
C ALA A 331 -3.84 9.33 14.97
N ALA A 332 -3.41 10.55 15.32
CA ALA A 332 -2.42 11.28 14.54
C ALA A 332 -1.20 10.39 14.26
N PRO A 333 -0.59 10.47 13.06
CA PRO A 333 0.54 9.63 12.72
C PRO A 333 1.73 9.88 13.65
N THR A 334 2.39 8.80 14.06
CA THR A 334 3.63 8.86 14.83
C THR A 334 4.75 9.51 14.01
N GLU A 335 5.87 9.85 14.64
CA GLU A 335 7.05 10.37 13.95
C GLU A 335 7.58 9.38 12.91
N GLU A 336 7.57 8.09 13.23
CA GLU A 336 7.91 7.03 12.28
C GLU A 336 6.94 7.01 11.09
N GLU A 337 5.63 6.99 11.35
CA GLU A 337 4.60 6.90 10.32
C GLU A 337 4.61 8.09 9.35
N ARG A 338 4.97 9.29 9.81
CA ARG A 338 5.13 10.49 8.98
C ARG A 338 6.27 10.38 7.96
N ARG A 339 7.20 9.45 8.15
CA ARG A 339 8.31 9.20 7.21
C ARG A 339 7.93 8.28 6.05
N PHE A 340 6.70 7.78 6.01
CA PHE A 340 6.18 6.92 4.95
C PHE A 340 4.94 7.52 4.31
N HIS A 341 4.55 6.99 3.15
CA HIS A 341 3.24 7.26 2.57
C HIS A 341 2.12 6.95 3.58
N TYR A 342 1.05 7.79 3.64
CA TYR A 342 0.04 7.68 4.70
C TYR A 342 -0.67 6.31 4.74
N LEU A 343 -0.79 5.59 3.61
CA LEU A 343 -1.36 4.24 3.56
C LEU A 343 -0.45 3.16 4.15
N TRP A 344 0.86 3.40 4.28
CA TRP A 344 1.82 2.42 4.78
C TRP A 344 1.42 1.84 6.14
N ARG A 345 1.00 2.68 7.08
CA ARG A 345 0.59 2.25 8.42
C ARG A 345 -0.64 1.34 8.40
N PHE A 346 -1.54 1.51 7.42
CA PHE A 346 -2.72 0.66 7.24
C PHE A 346 -2.36 -0.66 6.57
N TRP A 347 -1.50 -0.63 5.57
CA TRP A 347 -0.94 -1.85 4.97
C TRP A 347 -0.28 -2.75 6.02
N ARG A 348 0.49 -2.18 6.94
CA ARG A 348 1.14 -2.89 8.04
C ARG A 348 0.16 -3.72 8.87
N ASP A 349 -1.05 -3.23 9.08
CA ASP A 349 -2.06 -3.82 9.94
C ASP A 349 -3.10 -4.68 9.22
N ILE A 350 -2.99 -4.89 7.90
CA ILE A 350 -3.87 -5.80 7.16
C ILE A 350 -3.70 -7.23 7.72
N PRO A 351 -4.80 -7.89 8.13
CA PRO A 351 -4.73 -9.21 8.75
C PRO A 351 -4.43 -10.29 7.71
N PRO A 352 -3.93 -11.45 8.10
CA PRO A 352 -3.89 -12.60 7.20
C PRO A 352 -5.31 -13.07 6.86
N ALA A 353 -5.46 -13.76 5.74
CA ALA A 353 -6.71 -14.37 5.31
C ALA A 353 -7.36 -15.16 6.45
N GLY A 354 -8.67 -15.03 6.61
CA GLY A 354 -9.44 -15.68 7.70
C GLY A 354 -9.43 -14.93 9.05
N LYS A 355 -8.70 -13.83 9.18
CA LYS A 355 -8.71 -12.98 10.38
C LYS A 355 -9.43 -11.66 10.14
N VAL A 356 -9.73 -10.95 11.22
CA VAL A 356 -10.50 -9.71 11.22
C VAL A 356 -9.64 -8.55 11.74
N VAL A 357 -9.66 -7.42 11.04
CA VAL A 357 -9.19 -6.15 11.58
C VAL A 357 -10.35 -5.16 11.63
N ILE A 358 -10.41 -4.39 12.70
CA ILE A 358 -11.39 -3.32 12.92
C ILE A 358 -10.61 -2.04 13.16
N PHE A 359 -10.71 -1.10 12.23
CA PHE A 359 -10.12 0.22 12.36
C PHE A 359 -11.12 1.17 13.02
N ASP A 360 -10.78 1.76 14.17
CA ASP A 360 -11.52 2.86 14.82
C ASP A 360 -10.86 4.18 14.40
N ARG A 361 -11.46 4.90 13.48
CA ARG A 361 -10.90 5.84 12.51
C ARG A 361 -10.01 5.10 11.49
N THR A 362 -9.75 5.71 10.32
CA THR A 362 -9.20 4.97 9.20
C THR A 362 -8.31 5.85 8.31
N TRP A 363 -7.90 5.32 7.14
CA TRP A 363 -7.24 6.05 6.05
C TRP A 363 -8.06 7.23 5.53
N TYR A 364 -9.36 7.26 5.79
CA TYR A 364 -10.23 8.36 5.42
C TYR A 364 -9.94 9.66 6.19
N GLY A 365 -9.13 9.62 7.24
CA GLY A 365 -8.60 10.82 7.89
C GLY A 365 -7.93 11.78 6.91
N ARG A 366 -7.27 11.26 5.85
CA ARG A 366 -6.63 12.04 4.79
C ARG A 366 -7.59 13.00 4.08
N VAL A 367 -8.81 12.55 3.78
CA VAL A 367 -9.86 13.33 3.08
C VAL A 367 -10.88 13.96 4.03
N LEU A 368 -10.73 13.80 5.34
CA LEU A 368 -11.56 14.40 6.39
C LEU A 368 -10.75 15.35 7.27
N VAL A 369 -10.30 14.91 8.43
CA VAL A 369 -9.63 15.78 9.42
C VAL A 369 -8.35 16.37 8.85
N GLU A 370 -7.52 15.61 8.12
CA GLU A 370 -6.27 16.14 7.58
C GLU A 370 -6.51 17.19 6.48
N ARG A 371 -7.57 17.03 5.67
CA ARG A 371 -8.05 18.05 4.72
C ARG A 371 -8.55 19.29 5.42
N LEU A 372 -9.48 19.13 6.38
CA LEU A 372 -10.19 20.25 7.00
C LEU A 372 -9.34 21.07 8.00
N GLU A 373 -8.34 20.42 8.60
CA GLU A 373 -7.37 21.07 9.47
C GLU A 373 -6.11 21.56 8.72
N GLY A 374 -6.03 21.34 7.38
CA GLY A 374 -4.91 21.77 6.58
C GLY A 374 -3.62 20.96 6.81
N PHE A 375 -3.73 19.75 7.37
CA PHE A 375 -2.57 18.85 7.56
C PHE A 375 -2.18 18.14 6.26
N ALA A 376 -3.09 18.02 5.31
CA ALA A 376 -2.85 17.55 3.97
C ALA A 376 -3.04 18.67 2.96
N LYS A 377 -2.09 18.82 2.02
CA LYS A 377 -2.17 19.78 0.93
C LYS A 377 -3.32 19.41 -0.02
N PRO A 378 -3.87 20.37 -0.80
CA PRO A 378 -4.91 20.07 -1.80
C PRO A 378 -4.57 18.90 -2.71
N SER A 379 -3.36 18.88 -3.30
CA SER A 379 -2.90 17.79 -4.16
C SER A 379 -2.82 16.43 -3.43
N GLU A 380 -2.57 16.40 -2.13
CA GLU A 380 -2.46 15.18 -1.33
C GLU A 380 -3.83 14.57 -1.01
N TRP A 381 -4.80 15.38 -0.56
CA TRP A 381 -6.12 14.84 -0.23
C TRP A 381 -6.99 14.59 -1.48
N GLN A 382 -6.75 15.32 -2.59
CA GLN A 382 -7.48 15.11 -3.85
C GLN A 382 -7.12 13.75 -4.45
N ARG A 383 -5.82 13.43 -4.59
CA ARG A 383 -5.38 12.13 -5.09
C ARG A 383 -5.74 10.96 -4.17
N ALA A 384 -5.90 11.23 -2.86
CA ALA A 384 -6.17 10.19 -1.87
C ALA A 384 -7.49 9.44 -2.12
N TYR A 385 -8.45 9.99 -2.86
CA TYR A 385 -9.66 9.25 -3.23
C TYR A 385 -9.34 8.05 -4.11
N ASP A 386 -8.49 8.23 -5.11
CA ASP A 386 -8.08 7.15 -6.03
C ASP A 386 -7.15 6.16 -5.33
N GLU A 387 -6.20 6.65 -4.53
CA GLU A 387 -5.28 5.84 -3.73
C GLU A 387 -6.05 4.93 -2.74
N ILE A 388 -7.10 5.45 -2.10
CA ILE A 388 -7.98 4.70 -1.20
C ILE A 388 -8.77 3.65 -1.98
N ASN A 389 -9.31 4.00 -3.15
CA ASN A 389 -10.04 3.06 -3.98
C ASN A 389 -9.13 1.91 -4.42
N ASP A 390 -7.91 2.18 -4.88
CA ASP A 390 -6.97 1.13 -5.26
C ASP A 390 -6.56 0.26 -4.07
N PHE A 391 -6.33 0.85 -2.89
CA PHE A 391 -6.05 0.10 -1.66
C PHE A 391 -7.19 -0.86 -1.30
N GLU A 392 -8.43 -0.40 -1.35
CA GLU A 392 -9.62 -1.20 -1.02
C GLU A 392 -9.89 -2.26 -2.10
N ASP A 393 -9.69 -1.93 -3.37
CA ASP A 393 -9.84 -2.87 -4.49
C ASP A 393 -8.88 -4.05 -4.36
N GLN A 394 -7.61 -3.81 -4.00
CA GLN A 394 -6.63 -4.87 -3.75
C GLN A 394 -7.08 -5.83 -2.65
N LEU A 395 -7.73 -5.33 -1.60
CA LEU A 395 -8.29 -6.16 -0.53
C LEU A 395 -9.47 -7.00 -1.05
N VAL A 396 -10.41 -6.37 -1.76
CA VAL A 396 -11.60 -7.04 -2.31
C VAL A 396 -11.20 -8.11 -3.34
N GLU A 397 -10.29 -7.79 -4.25
CA GLU A 397 -9.80 -8.73 -5.26
C GLU A 397 -9.06 -9.92 -4.65
N ARG A 398 -8.41 -9.72 -3.48
CA ARG A 398 -7.81 -10.82 -2.71
C ARG A 398 -8.84 -11.66 -1.94
N GLY A 399 -10.12 -11.34 -2.03
CA GLY A 399 -11.21 -12.07 -1.38
C GLY A 399 -11.50 -11.61 0.05
N TYR A 400 -11.05 -10.42 0.45
CA TYR A 400 -11.44 -9.85 1.74
C TYR A 400 -12.86 -9.31 1.69
N TYR A 401 -13.59 -9.48 2.79
CA TYR A 401 -14.79 -8.70 3.04
C TYR A 401 -14.40 -7.35 3.63
N VAL A 402 -14.59 -6.28 2.85
CA VAL A 402 -14.37 -4.90 3.27
C VAL A 402 -15.72 -4.23 3.53
N ALA A 403 -15.90 -3.65 4.72
CA ALA A 403 -17.12 -2.91 5.06
C ALA A 403 -16.78 -1.60 5.76
N LYS A 404 -17.40 -0.52 5.29
CA LYS A 404 -17.17 0.85 5.76
C LYS A 404 -18.44 1.40 6.42
N PHE A 405 -18.27 1.99 7.59
CA PHE A 405 -19.38 2.49 8.41
C PHE A 405 -19.16 3.96 8.76
N TRP A 406 -20.15 4.78 8.45
CA TRP A 406 -20.26 6.13 8.95
C TRP A 406 -21.39 6.19 9.98
N LEU A 407 -21.07 6.45 11.25
CA LEU A 407 -22.06 6.63 12.30
C LEU A 407 -22.52 8.09 12.29
N HIS A 408 -23.78 8.31 11.84
CA HIS A 408 -24.37 9.61 11.68
C HIS A 408 -25.28 9.98 12.86
N ILE A 409 -25.02 11.14 13.48
CA ILE A 409 -25.87 11.75 14.53
C ILE A 409 -26.17 13.19 14.17
N SER A 410 -27.23 13.74 14.75
CA SER A 410 -27.50 15.17 14.63
C SER A 410 -26.55 16.01 15.47
N PRO A 411 -26.38 17.32 15.13
CA PRO A 411 -25.62 18.26 15.95
C PRO A 411 -26.11 18.31 17.39
N ASP A 412 -27.42 18.28 17.61
CA ASP A 412 -28.01 18.36 18.92
C ASP A 412 -27.73 17.12 19.78
N GLU A 413 -27.82 15.93 19.17
CA GLU A 413 -27.46 14.69 19.84
C GLU A 413 -25.96 14.64 20.20
N GLN A 414 -25.10 15.17 19.34
CA GLN A 414 -23.67 15.27 19.63
C GLN A 414 -23.43 16.13 20.87
N LEU A 415 -24.06 17.35 20.92
CA LEU A 415 -23.91 18.25 22.06
C LEU A 415 -24.45 17.64 23.35
N ALA A 416 -25.60 16.97 23.27
CA ALA A 416 -26.18 16.27 24.42
C ALA A 416 -25.22 15.18 24.95
N ARG A 417 -24.57 14.47 24.06
CA ARG A 417 -23.55 13.43 24.42
C ARG A 417 -22.28 14.02 24.98
N PHE A 418 -21.84 15.17 24.53
CA PHE A 418 -20.67 15.88 25.09
C PHE A 418 -20.97 16.27 26.55
N ARG A 419 -22.09 16.94 26.82
CA ARG A 419 -22.53 17.31 28.17
C ARG A 419 -22.63 16.10 29.09
N ALA A 420 -23.27 15.01 28.62
CA ALA A 420 -23.38 13.78 29.41
C ALA A 420 -22.02 13.10 29.69
N ARG A 421 -20.99 13.33 28.87
CA ARG A 421 -19.64 12.85 29.14
C ARG A 421 -18.92 13.69 30.18
N GLU A 422 -19.09 15.00 30.14
CA GLU A 422 -18.52 15.95 31.12
C GLU A 422 -19.02 15.66 32.53
N GLU A 423 -20.30 15.31 32.68
CA GLU A 423 -20.93 14.92 33.94
C GLU A 423 -20.50 13.54 34.44
N THR A 424 -19.97 12.70 33.58
CA THR A 424 -19.56 11.32 33.92
C THR A 424 -18.06 11.26 34.24
N ALA A 425 -17.70 11.08 35.51
CA ALA A 425 -16.33 11.18 36.03
C ALA A 425 -15.29 10.34 35.21
N TYR A 426 -15.61 9.08 34.86
CA TYR A 426 -14.69 8.21 34.07
C TYR A 426 -14.74 8.46 32.57
N LYS A 427 -15.48 9.47 32.09
CA LYS A 427 -15.58 9.83 30.68
C LYS A 427 -15.06 11.23 30.36
N LYS A 428 -14.80 12.05 31.37
CA LYS A 428 -14.30 13.44 31.17
C LYS A 428 -13.06 13.49 30.27
N HIS A 429 -12.14 12.55 30.43
CA HIS A 429 -10.92 12.45 29.61
C HIS A 429 -11.16 12.14 28.11
N LYS A 430 -12.42 11.91 27.71
CA LYS A 430 -12.81 11.61 26.31
C LYS A 430 -13.33 12.83 25.57
N ILE A 431 -13.30 13.98 26.17
CA ILE A 431 -13.68 15.25 25.55
C ILE A 431 -12.47 16.17 25.58
N THR A 432 -12.16 16.71 24.43
CA THR A 432 -11.07 17.65 24.22
C THR A 432 -11.59 18.94 23.60
N GLU A 433 -10.79 19.99 23.64
CA GLU A 433 -11.11 21.25 22.92
C GLU A 433 -11.22 21.01 21.40
N GLU A 434 -10.54 20.00 20.88
CA GLU A 434 -10.61 19.58 19.46
C GLU A 434 -12.04 19.13 19.09
N ASP A 435 -12.73 18.40 19.97
CA ASP A 435 -14.11 17.95 19.73
C ASP A 435 -15.06 19.13 19.51
N TYR A 436 -14.88 20.23 20.25
CA TYR A 436 -15.69 21.45 20.11
C TYR A 436 -15.32 22.23 18.83
N ARG A 437 -14.03 22.35 18.51
CA ARG A 437 -13.60 22.99 17.25
C ARG A 437 -14.11 22.24 16.02
N ASN A 438 -14.07 20.92 16.03
CA ASN A 438 -14.61 20.10 14.95
C ASN A 438 -16.12 20.36 14.75
N ARG A 439 -16.85 20.60 15.84
CA ARG A 439 -18.27 20.94 15.78
C ARG A 439 -18.52 22.30 15.11
N GLU A 440 -17.66 23.30 15.29
CA GLU A 440 -17.79 24.61 14.64
C GLU A 440 -17.70 24.51 13.12
N LYS A 441 -16.93 23.53 12.60
CA LYS A 441 -16.78 23.24 11.18
C LYS A 441 -17.79 22.22 10.64
N TRP A 442 -18.96 22.07 11.28
CA TRP A 442 -19.94 21.02 10.96
C TRP A 442 -20.31 20.97 9.47
N ALA A 443 -20.58 22.12 8.85
CA ALA A 443 -20.97 22.21 7.45
C ALA A 443 -19.85 21.70 6.50
N ASP A 444 -18.60 22.09 6.77
CA ASP A 444 -17.44 21.65 6.00
C ASP A 444 -17.24 20.14 6.13
N TYR A 445 -17.41 19.61 7.35
CA TYR A 445 -17.38 18.17 7.59
C TYR A 445 -18.50 17.42 6.84
N VAL A 446 -19.73 17.96 6.81
CA VAL A 446 -20.84 17.35 6.03
C VAL A 446 -20.45 17.25 4.57
N THR A 447 -19.96 18.33 3.98
CA THR A 447 -19.51 18.36 2.58
C THR A 447 -18.40 17.34 2.33
N ALA A 448 -17.38 17.31 3.19
CA ALA A 448 -16.27 16.36 3.04
C ALA A 448 -16.71 14.89 3.19
N VAL A 449 -17.67 14.60 4.06
CA VAL A 449 -18.24 13.26 4.27
C VAL A 449 -19.06 12.84 3.07
N ASP A 450 -19.90 13.71 2.50
CA ASP A 450 -20.70 13.40 1.32
C ASP A 450 -19.80 13.10 0.11
N GLN A 451 -18.81 13.94 -0.13
CA GLN A 451 -17.81 13.72 -1.19
C GLN A 451 -17.05 12.39 -0.99
N LYS A 452 -16.62 12.10 0.23
CA LYS A 452 -15.97 10.85 0.58
C LYS A 452 -16.83 9.65 0.23
N ILE A 453 -18.09 9.64 0.66
CA ILE A 453 -19.01 8.52 0.42
C ILE A 453 -19.23 8.32 -1.07
N LEU A 454 -19.46 9.41 -1.81
CA LEU A 454 -19.74 9.36 -3.25
C LEU A 454 -18.50 8.88 -4.05
N ARG A 455 -17.31 9.39 -3.74
CA ARG A 455 -16.10 9.10 -4.50
C ARG A 455 -15.45 7.76 -4.17
N THR A 456 -15.79 7.17 -3.03
CA THR A 456 -15.18 5.91 -2.57
C THR A 456 -16.18 4.79 -2.33
N THR A 457 -17.40 4.88 -2.85
CA THR A 457 -18.35 3.77 -2.84
C THR A 457 -18.11 2.90 -4.07
N ALA A 458 -17.42 1.76 -3.87
CA ALA A 458 -17.16 0.78 -4.91
C ALA A 458 -17.97 -0.51 -4.72
N GLU A 459 -18.09 -1.32 -5.78
CA GLU A 459 -18.72 -2.62 -5.69
C GLU A 459 -17.85 -3.55 -4.83
N GLY A 460 -18.20 -4.01 -3.73
CA GLY A 460 -17.38 -4.83 -2.81
C GLY A 460 -16.90 -4.09 -1.57
N ALA A 461 -16.79 -2.75 -1.62
CA ALA A 461 -16.39 -1.90 -0.50
C ALA A 461 -17.35 -0.71 -0.33
N ARG A 462 -18.62 -0.98 -0.05
CA ARG A 462 -19.67 0.05 0.09
C ARG A 462 -19.69 0.70 1.45
N TRP A 463 -20.04 1.99 1.47
CA TRP A 463 -20.36 2.69 2.70
C TRP A 463 -21.73 2.28 3.25
N HIS A 464 -21.79 2.14 4.56
CA HIS A 464 -23.00 2.00 5.34
C HIS A 464 -23.14 3.23 6.23
N VAL A 465 -24.05 4.15 5.86
CA VAL A 465 -24.38 5.30 6.73
C VAL A 465 -25.41 4.82 7.76
N ILE A 466 -25.03 4.85 9.02
CA ILE A 466 -25.79 4.27 10.13
C ILE A 466 -26.45 5.39 10.95
N PRO A 467 -27.78 5.49 11.01
CA PRO A 467 -28.47 6.37 11.94
C PRO A 467 -28.06 6.02 13.38
N ALA A 468 -27.47 6.97 14.10
CA ALA A 468 -26.84 6.67 15.39
C ALA A 468 -27.32 7.57 16.54
N ASN A 469 -28.38 8.37 16.38
CA ASN A 469 -29.03 9.06 17.47
C ASN A 469 -29.47 8.04 18.54
N ASN A 470 -30.15 6.97 18.14
CA ASN A 470 -30.41 5.84 19.03
C ASN A 470 -29.27 4.83 19.00
N LYS A 471 -28.50 4.73 20.10
CA LYS A 471 -27.33 3.84 20.20
C LYS A 471 -27.68 2.35 20.04
N GLN A 472 -28.88 1.96 20.43
CA GLN A 472 -29.34 0.56 20.34
C GLN A 472 -29.62 0.20 18.89
N PHE A 473 -30.34 1.07 18.19
CA PHE A 473 -30.61 0.94 16.76
C PHE A 473 -29.32 0.85 15.96
N ALA A 474 -28.38 1.78 16.17
CA ALA A 474 -27.09 1.81 15.47
C ALA A 474 -26.31 0.49 15.60
N ARG A 475 -26.25 -0.07 16.82
CA ARG A 475 -25.54 -1.33 17.08
C ARG A 475 -26.15 -2.50 16.33
N ILE A 476 -27.47 -2.61 16.31
CA ILE A 476 -28.16 -3.70 15.64
C ILE A 476 -28.07 -3.56 14.13
N THR A 477 -28.23 -2.34 13.60
CA THR A 477 -28.15 -2.06 12.16
C THR A 477 -26.73 -2.38 11.63
N THR A 478 -25.69 -1.97 12.35
CA THR A 478 -24.31 -2.29 12.00
C THR A 478 -24.06 -3.81 12.01
N LEU A 479 -24.46 -4.54 13.05
CA LEU A 479 -24.33 -5.99 13.10
C LEU A 479 -25.09 -6.70 11.97
N LYS A 480 -26.29 -6.22 11.62
CA LYS A 480 -27.06 -6.75 10.50
C LYS A 480 -26.33 -6.55 9.18
N ALA A 481 -25.76 -5.36 8.95
CA ALA A 481 -24.99 -5.03 7.75
C ALA A 481 -23.76 -5.95 7.62
N ILE A 482 -22.98 -6.09 8.69
CA ILE A 482 -21.81 -6.98 8.72
C ILE A 482 -22.23 -8.43 8.43
N ASN A 483 -23.26 -8.95 9.12
CA ASN A 483 -23.73 -10.32 8.92
C ASN A 483 -24.20 -10.57 7.49
N LYS A 484 -24.89 -9.60 6.87
CA LYS A 484 -25.37 -9.70 5.48
C LYS A 484 -24.20 -9.70 4.50
N GLY A 485 -23.24 -8.77 4.69
CA GLY A 485 -22.08 -8.63 3.81
C GLY A 485 -21.13 -9.83 3.91
N LEU A 486 -20.79 -10.26 5.13
CA LEU A 486 -19.91 -11.40 5.34
C LEU A 486 -20.53 -12.71 4.82
N ALA A 487 -21.85 -12.89 5.00
CA ALA A 487 -22.55 -14.04 4.41
C ALA A 487 -22.56 -14.02 2.87
N ARG A 488 -22.57 -12.81 2.25
CA ARG A 488 -22.41 -12.67 0.79
C ARG A 488 -20.99 -13.00 0.35
N ALA A 489 -19.96 -12.47 1.03
CA ALA A 489 -18.56 -12.75 0.74
C ALA A 489 -18.26 -14.25 0.81
N LEU A 490 -18.78 -14.93 1.84
CA LEU A 490 -18.63 -16.38 1.99
C LEU A 490 -19.30 -17.20 0.87
N ARG A 491 -20.33 -16.70 0.21
CA ARG A 491 -20.91 -17.41 -0.94
C ARG A 491 -20.08 -17.30 -2.21
N ASN A 492 -19.26 -16.25 -2.31
CA ASN A 492 -18.43 -15.96 -3.48
C ASN A 492 -16.99 -16.54 -3.33
N ALA A 493 -16.61 -16.94 -2.12
CA ALA A 493 -15.35 -17.62 -1.80
C ALA A 493 -15.50 -19.15 -1.85
#